data_780f11189c441fe566675c66a6ec7924
#
_entry.id   780f11189c441fe566675c66a6ec7924
#
_cell.length_a   1.000
_cell.length_b   1.000
_cell.length_c   1.000
_cell.angle_alpha   90.00
_cell.angle_beta   90.00
_cell.angle_gamma   90.00
#
_symmetry.space_group_name_H-M   'P 1'
#
loop_
_entity.id
_entity.type
_entity.pdbx_description
1 polymer ?
#
loop_
_entity_poly.entity_id
_entity_poly.type
_entity_poly.pdbx_seq_one_letter_code
_entity_poly.pdbx_strand_id
1 'polypeptide(L)'
;MSLAFLNERNEAEYVFYRDTQHDHLDFSFPDIQPDDIVLFGSFYAVNPVVRPQVQGLLEYAKSHGAIIYYDVNFRPSHRGDVMRATPNLIENLEFADIVRGSRDDFNVVYKIDDADKAYNAEISFYCKRFIYTDGENPTVVFSDGHMRKEYATPKTETVSTIGAGDNFNAGLIYAMLRNNIRRADIERGLTEQQW
;
A
#
# COMPACT_ATOMS: atom_id res chain seq x y z
N MET A 1 21.43 1.82 5.14
CA MET A 1 21.77 1.36 3.77
C MET A 1 20.97 0.10 3.50
N SER A 2 20.38 -0.05 2.34
CA SER A 2 19.72 -1.28 1.89
C SER A 2 20.46 -1.84 0.67
N LEU A 3 20.67 -3.14 0.64
CA LEU A 3 21.19 -3.86 -0.52
C LEU A 3 20.09 -4.78 -1.04
N ALA A 4 19.90 -4.80 -2.34
CA ALA A 4 19.02 -5.73 -3.03
C ALA A 4 19.87 -6.70 -3.84
N PHE A 5 19.63 -7.99 -3.65
CA PHE A 5 20.24 -9.06 -4.43
C PHE A 5 19.15 -9.71 -5.26
N LEU A 6 19.42 -10.00 -6.53
CA LEU A 6 18.50 -10.77 -7.36
C LEU A 6 18.79 -12.25 -7.17
N ASN A 7 17.74 -13.04 -6.89
CA ASN A 7 17.85 -14.50 -6.90
C ASN A 7 17.79 -15.04 -8.34
N GLU A 8 17.84 -16.36 -8.50
CA GLU A 8 17.81 -17.05 -9.81
C GLU A 8 16.52 -16.78 -10.62
N ARG A 9 15.46 -16.25 -9.99
CA ARG A 9 14.18 -15.88 -10.60
C ARG A 9 14.05 -14.38 -10.87
N ASN A 10 15.15 -13.62 -10.73
CA ASN A 10 15.16 -12.16 -10.81
C ASN A 10 14.27 -11.45 -9.76
N GLU A 11 13.96 -12.15 -8.65
CA GLU A 11 13.24 -11.56 -7.52
C GLU A 11 14.24 -10.94 -6.55
N ALA A 12 13.84 -9.80 -5.94
CA ALA A 12 14.72 -9.06 -5.06
C ALA A 12 14.69 -9.62 -3.63
N GLU A 13 15.85 -9.97 -3.12
CA GLU A 13 16.11 -10.23 -1.70
C GLU A 13 16.81 -9.02 -1.09
N TYR A 14 16.29 -8.52 0.05
CA TYR A 14 16.79 -7.29 0.66
C TYR A 14 17.53 -7.57 1.95
N VAL A 15 18.71 -6.96 2.10
CA VAL A 15 19.43 -6.85 3.36
C VAL A 15 19.44 -5.39 3.80
N PHE A 16 18.89 -5.13 4.99
CA PHE A 16 18.81 -3.79 5.55
C PHE A 16 19.88 -3.61 6.64
N TYR A 17 20.77 -2.65 6.42
CA TYR A 17 21.69 -2.19 7.44
C TYR A 17 21.07 -0.98 8.12
N ARG A 18 20.65 -1.17 9.36
CA ARG A 18 20.03 -0.10 10.16
C ARG A 18 21.10 0.62 10.96
N ASP A 19 21.04 1.94 10.93
CA ASP A 19 21.73 2.79 11.89
C ASP A 19 20.68 3.24 12.92
N THR A 20 20.90 2.89 14.18
CA THR A 20 19.97 3.16 15.28
C THR A 20 19.80 4.66 15.59
N GLN A 21 20.64 5.53 15.01
CA GLN A 21 20.55 6.97 15.19
C GLN A 21 19.47 7.66 14.34
N HIS A 22 18.85 6.95 13.40
CA HIS A 22 17.86 7.51 12.45
C HIS A 22 16.42 7.05 12.68
N ASP A 23 16.07 6.64 13.90
CA ASP A 23 14.69 6.33 14.26
C ASP A 23 13.87 7.61 14.54
N HIS A 24 14.13 8.67 13.76
CA HIS A 24 13.40 9.93 13.80
C HIS A 24 12.87 10.25 12.40
N LEU A 25 11.58 10.59 12.35
CA LEU A 25 11.00 11.35 11.25
C LEU A 25 10.91 12.80 11.72
N ASP A 26 11.93 13.60 11.41
CA ASP A 26 11.90 15.04 11.65
C ASP A 26 11.48 15.73 10.35
N PHE A 27 10.21 16.09 10.27
CA PHE A 27 9.65 16.79 9.12
C PHE A 27 8.54 17.75 9.56
N SER A 28 8.42 18.84 8.84
CA SER A 28 7.22 19.68 8.89
C SER A 28 6.16 19.10 7.95
N PHE A 29 4.90 19.15 8.33
CA PHE A 29 3.83 18.71 7.44
C PHE A 29 3.86 19.51 6.13
N PRO A 30 3.76 18.84 4.97
CA PRO A 30 3.66 19.52 3.69
C PRO A 30 2.34 20.33 3.62
N ASP A 31 2.29 21.29 2.73
CA ASP A 31 1.05 22.00 2.41
C ASP A 31 0.14 21.07 1.61
N ILE A 32 -0.79 20.41 2.32
CA ILE A 32 -1.74 19.46 1.72
C ILE A 32 -3.02 20.20 1.36
N GLN A 33 -3.42 20.05 0.10
CA GLN A 33 -4.65 20.62 -0.44
C GLN A 33 -5.74 19.55 -0.58
N PRO A 34 -7.03 19.95 -0.64
CA PRO A 34 -8.11 19.02 -0.96
C PRO A 34 -7.85 18.28 -2.28
N ASP A 35 -8.17 17.00 -2.32
CA ASP A 35 -7.95 16.08 -3.45
C ASP A 35 -6.49 15.67 -3.70
N ASP A 36 -5.51 16.17 -2.93
CA ASP A 36 -4.17 15.62 -2.97
C ASP A 36 -4.18 14.13 -2.61
N ILE A 37 -3.24 13.38 -3.17
CA ILE A 37 -3.08 11.95 -2.88
C ILE A 37 -1.86 11.77 -1.98
N VAL A 38 -2.09 11.26 -0.78
CA VAL A 38 -1.03 10.90 0.16
C VAL A 38 -0.78 9.39 0.08
N LEU A 39 0.30 9.01 -0.62
CA LEU A 39 0.80 7.65 -0.64
C LEU A 39 1.73 7.42 0.54
N PHE A 40 1.44 6.41 1.33
CA PHE A 40 2.31 5.99 2.43
C PHE A 40 2.34 4.46 2.55
N GLY A 41 3.34 3.93 3.24
CA GLY A 41 3.43 2.48 3.40
C GLY A 41 4.77 2.00 3.92
N SER A 42 5.07 0.74 3.66
CA SER A 42 6.27 0.01 4.08
C SER A 42 6.44 -0.11 5.60
N PHE A 43 7.59 -0.63 6.02
CA PHE A 43 7.89 -0.84 7.44
C PHE A 43 7.87 0.47 8.26
N TYR A 44 8.20 1.61 7.67
CA TYR A 44 8.15 2.89 8.38
C TYR A 44 6.73 3.24 8.84
N ALA A 45 5.73 2.96 8.04
CA ALA A 45 4.33 3.24 8.37
C ALA A 45 3.82 2.43 9.58
N VAL A 46 4.46 1.30 9.89
CA VAL A 46 4.08 0.42 11.02
C VAL A 46 5.09 0.41 12.15
N ASN A 47 6.23 1.12 12.00
CA ASN A 47 7.28 1.18 13.03
C ASN A 47 6.78 1.96 14.25
N PRO A 48 6.73 1.34 15.46
CA PRO A 48 6.25 2.01 16.66
C PRO A 48 7.03 3.27 17.05
N VAL A 49 8.30 3.36 16.68
CA VAL A 49 9.16 4.51 17.04
C VAL A 49 8.72 5.79 16.35
N VAL A 50 8.33 5.68 15.07
CA VAL A 50 7.89 6.84 14.26
C VAL A 50 6.37 6.94 14.15
N ARG A 51 5.65 6.05 14.82
CA ARG A 51 4.18 5.98 14.73
C ARG A 51 3.47 7.31 15.03
N PRO A 52 3.83 8.07 16.10
CA PRO A 52 3.15 9.33 16.38
C PRO A 52 3.24 10.34 15.24
N GLN A 53 4.38 10.40 14.54
CA GLN A 53 4.58 11.29 13.40
C GLN A 53 3.76 10.83 12.18
N VAL A 54 3.75 9.51 11.90
CA VAL A 54 2.94 8.94 10.81
C VAL A 54 1.46 9.20 11.06
N GLN A 55 0.97 8.91 12.26
CA GLN A 55 -0.42 9.16 12.64
C GLN A 55 -0.78 10.64 12.50
N GLY A 56 0.03 11.53 13.04
CA GLY A 56 -0.20 12.97 12.93
C GLY A 56 -0.27 13.46 11.48
N LEU A 57 0.58 12.92 10.59
CA LEU A 57 0.51 13.22 9.16
C LEU A 57 -0.79 12.72 8.52
N LEU A 58 -1.23 11.50 8.85
CA LEU A 58 -2.46 10.92 8.29
C LEU A 58 -3.71 11.68 8.77
N GLU A 59 -3.77 12.05 10.04
CA GLU A 59 -4.84 12.88 10.60
C GLU A 59 -4.87 14.26 9.94
N TYR A 60 -3.71 14.88 9.77
CA TYR A 60 -3.58 16.16 9.09
C TYR A 60 -4.05 16.06 7.63
N ALA A 61 -3.57 15.08 6.87
CA ALA A 61 -3.96 14.86 5.48
C ALA A 61 -5.47 14.64 5.33
N LYS A 62 -6.04 13.78 6.19
CA LYS A 62 -7.48 13.50 6.20
C LYS A 62 -8.31 14.74 6.51
N SER A 63 -7.88 15.57 7.46
CA SER A 63 -8.55 16.82 7.82
C SER A 63 -8.53 17.88 6.71
N HIS A 64 -7.56 17.79 5.78
CA HIS A 64 -7.43 18.67 4.61
C HIS A 64 -8.09 18.09 3.35
N GLY A 65 -8.79 16.96 3.45
CA GLY A 65 -9.53 16.37 2.34
C GLY A 65 -8.65 15.63 1.32
N ALA A 66 -7.45 15.21 1.71
CA ALA A 66 -6.61 14.38 0.87
C ALA A 66 -7.19 12.96 0.73
N ILE A 67 -6.84 12.29 -0.36
CA ILE A 67 -7.08 10.87 -0.59
C ILE A 67 -5.91 10.08 0.01
N ILE A 68 -6.19 9.18 0.92
CA ILE A 68 -5.18 8.38 1.62
C ILE A 68 -5.00 7.04 0.91
N TYR A 69 -3.83 6.83 0.34
CA TYR A 69 -3.47 5.60 -0.35
C TYR A 69 -2.39 4.84 0.43
N TYR A 70 -2.73 3.66 0.94
CA TYR A 70 -1.84 2.81 1.71
C TYR A 70 -1.29 1.66 0.88
N ASP A 71 0.04 1.58 0.74
CA ASP A 71 0.74 0.42 0.20
C ASP A 71 1.34 -0.40 1.35
N VAL A 72 0.84 -1.61 1.58
CA VAL A 72 1.26 -2.46 2.70
C VAL A 72 2.76 -2.71 2.68
N ASN A 73 3.30 -3.12 1.54
CA ASN A 73 4.73 -3.28 1.24
C ASN A 73 5.55 -3.85 2.43
N PHE A 74 5.07 -4.97 2.98
CA PHE A 74 5.64 -5.61 4.17
C PHE A 74 6.61 -6.71 3.79
N ARG A 75 7.89 -6.44 3.86
CA ARG A 75 8.95 -7.34 3.37
C ARG A 75 9.14 -8.57 4.23
N PRO A 76 9.54 -9.74 3.66
CA PRO A 76 9.84 -10.96 4.41
C PRO A 76 10.87 -10.79 5.52
N SER A 77 11.83 -9.85 5.36
CA SER A 77 12.83 -9.50 6.37
C SER A 77 12.24 -8.97 7.68
N HIS A 78 10.98 -8.49 7.66
CA HIS A 78 10.25 -7.98 8.84
C HIS A 78 9.26 -9.00 9.42
N ARG A 79 9.29 -10.25 8.95
CA ARG A 79 8.36 -11.30 9.44
C ARG A 79 8.36 -11.45 10.96
N GLY A 80 9.51 -11.28 11.60
CA GLY A 80 9.63 -11.31 13.06
C GLY A 80 8.92 -10.17 13.80
N ASP A 81 8.63 -9.07 13.10
CA ASP A 81 8.02 -7.86 13.65
C ASP A 81 6.48 -7.84 13.48
N VAL A 82 5.88 -8.83 12.78
CA VAL A 82 4.44 -8.84 12.43
C VAL A 82 3.56 -8.59 13.63
N MET A 83 3.72 -9.35 14.73
CA MET A 83 2.88 -9.20 15.91
C MET A 83 2.98 -7.80 16.52
N ARG A 84 4.18 -7.22 16.52
CA ARG A 84 4.43 -5.87 17.05
C ARG A 84 3.88 -4.79 16.12
N ALA A 85 3.90 -5.02 14.81
CA ALA A 85 3.43 -4.09 13.80
C ALA A 85 1.90 -4.13 13.58
N THR A 86 1.24 -5.24 13.95
CA THR A 86 -0.19 -5.46 13.68
C THR A 86 -1.11 -4.32 14.15
N PRO A 87 -0.99 -3.74 15.36
CA PRO A 87 -1.86 -2.64 15.75
C PRO A 87 -1.75 -1.43 14.82
N ASN A 88 -0.53 -1.05 14.46
CA ASN A 88 -0.28 0.08 13.57
C ASN A 88 -0.70 -0.23 12.13
N LEU A 89 -0.63 -1.49 11.72
CA LEU A 89 -1.10 -1.93 10.42
C LEU A 89 -2.62 -1.80 10.31
N ILE A 90 -3.36 -2.21 11.34
CA ILE A 90 -4.81 -2.05 11.42
C ILE A 90 -5.20 -0.56 11.35
N GLU A 91 -4.57 0.30 12.14
CA GLU A 91 -4.81 1.74 12.08
C GLU A 91 -4.53 2.32 10.69
N ASN A 92 -3.49 1.85 9.99
CA ASN A 92 -3.24 2.28 8.60
C ASN A 92 -4.38 1.89 7.66
N LEU A 93 -4.95 0.68 7.83
CA LEU A 93 -6.12 0.25 7.06
C LEU A 93 -7.35 1.12 7.34
N GLU A 94 -7.54 1.58 8.59
CA GLU A 94 -8.64 2.48 8.98
C GLU A 94 -8.49 3.90 8.42
N PHE A 95 -7.26 4.38 8.28
CA PHE A 95 -6.99 5.67 7.65
C PHE A 95 -7.19 5.63 6.14
N ALA A 96 -6.90 4.50 5.51
CA ALA A 96 -6.81 4.39 4.06
C ALA A 96 -8.16 4.49 3.35
N ASP A 97 -8.20 5.25 2.29
CA ASP A 97 -9.30 5.28 1.32
C ASP A 97 -9.13 4.18 0.26
N ILE A 98 -7.88 3.86 -0.06
CA ILE A 98 -7.46 2.79 -0.97
C ILE A 98 -6.31 2.04 -0.33
N VAL A 99 -6.37 0.72 -0.31
CA VAL A 99 -5.28 -0.17 0.13
C VAL A 99 -4.75 -0.94 -1.07
N ARG A 100 -3.45 -1.00 -1.20
CA ARG A 100 -2.78 -1.92 -2.11
C ARG A 100 -1.86 -2.84 -1.33
N GLY A 101 -1.81 -4.10 -1.70
CA GLY A 101 -0.81 -5.04 -1.23
C GLY A 101 -0.56 -6.14 -2.24
N SER A 102 0.61 -6.73 -2.17
CA SER A 102 0.97 -7.87 -2.99
C SER A 102 0.61 -9.19 -2.29
N ARG A 103 0.54 -10.27 -3.07
CA ARG A 103 0.44 -11.62 -2.54
C ARG A 103 1.50 -11.91 -1.47
N ASP A 104 2.73 -11.45 -1.70
CA ASP A 104 3.83 -11.65 -0.77
C ASP A 104 3.60 -10.92 0.55
N ASP A 105 3.07 -9.69 0.52
CA ASP A 105 2.72 -8.93 1.72
C ASP A 105 1.73 -9.69 2.58
N PHE A 106 0.63 -10.16 1.98
CA PHE A 106 -0.43 -10.90 2.69
C PHE A 106 0.04 -12.28 3.17
N ASN A 107 0.91 -12.93 2.40
CA ASN A 107 1.51 -14.18 2.84
C ASN A 107 2.44 -13.97 4.04
N VAL A 108 3.21 -12.89 4.08
CA VAL A 108 4.10 -12.58 5.21
C VAL A 108 3.29 -12.24 6.46
N VAL A 109 2.29 -11.36 6.35
CA VAL A 109 1.54 -10.82 7.48
C VAL A 109 0.49 -11.82 7.99
N TYR A 110 -0.33 -12.37 7.09
CA TYR A 110 -1.54 -13.12 7.45
C TYR A 110 -1.50 -14.60 7.04
N LYS A 111 -0.47 -15.05 6.32
CA LYS A 111 -0.41 -16.39 5.71
C LYS A 111 -1.53 -16.63 4.70
N ILE A 112 -1.93 -15.59 4.00
CA ILE A 112 -2.96 -15.61 2.96
C ILE A 112 -2.28 -15.34 1.62
N ASP A 113 -2.61 -16.14 0.61
CA ASP A 113 -2.08 -16.05 -0.76
C ASP A 113 -3.20 -15.96 -1.82
N ASP A 114 -4.39 -15.58 -1.39
CA ASP A 114 -5.61 -15.49 -2.18
C ASP A 114 -6.27 -14.12 -1.98
N ALA A 115 -6.63 -13.45 -3.09
CA ALA A 115 -7.16 -12.09 -3.07
C ALA A 115 -8.51 -11.99 -2.36
N ASP A 116 -9.42 -12.95 -2.59
CA ASP A 116 -10.76 -12.94 -1.98
C ASP A 116 -10.67 -13.18 -0.47
N LYS A 117 -9.79 -14.09 -0.04
CA LYS A 117 -9.53 -14.32 1.40
C LYS A 117 -8.90 -13.09 2.04
N ALA A 118 -7.89 -12.47 1.39
CA ALA A 118 -7.26 -11.27 1.89
C ALA A 118 -8.26 -10.14 2.09
N TYR A 119 -9.13 -9.91 1.10
CA TYR A 119 -10.16 -8.89 1.19
C TYR A 119 -11.18 -9.21 2.29
N ASN A 120 -11.79 -10.40 2.24
CA ASN A 120 -12.92 -10.73 3.12
C ASN A 120 -12.50 -10.93 4.58
N ALA A 121 -11.31 -11.48 4.84
CA ALA A 121 -10.86 -11.78 6.20
C ALA A 121 -10.14 -10.61 6.89
N GLU A 122 -9.46 -9.76 6.11
CA GLU A 122 -8.52 -8.79 6.69
C GLU A 122 -8.83 -7.32 6.32
N ILE A 123 -9.22 -7.04 5.06
CA ILE A 123 -9.27 -5.66 4.57
C ILE A 123 -10.68 -5.07 4.66
N SER A 124 -11.72 -5.81 4.28
CA SER A 124 -13.08 -5.30 4.10
C SER A 124 -13.70 -4.67 5.35
N PHE A 125 -13.20 -5.03 6.54
CA PHE A 125 -13.63 -4.47 7.82
C PHE A 125 -13.19 -3.01 8.01
N TYR A 126 -12.10 -2.60 7.35
CA TYR A 126 -11.45 -1.30 7.55
C TYR A 126 -11.51 -0.44 6.30
N CYS A 127 -11.20 -1.01 5.12
CA CYS A 127 -11.17 -0.30 3.85
C CYS A 127 -12.00 -1.02 2.79
N LYS A 128 -12.82 -0.27 2.07
CA LYS A 128 -13.71 -0.81 1.03
C LYS A 128 -13.05 -0.98 -0.33
N ARG A 129 -11.87 -0.36 -0.53
CA ARG A 129 -11.16 -0.36 -1.82
C ARG A 129 -9.81 -1.03 -1.65
N PHE A 130 -9.67 -2.14 -2.31
CA PHE A 130 -8.49 -2.98 -2.19
C PHE A 130 -7.97 -3.41 -3.54
N ILE A 131 -6.68 -3.30 -3.74
CA ILE A 131 -5.94 -3.71 -4.92
C ILE A 131 -4.95 -4.80 -4.52
N TYR A 132 -5.16 -6.00 -5.03
CA TYR A 132 -4.27 -7.13 -4.81
C TYR A 132 -3.45 -7.41 -6.05
N THR A 133 -2.12 -7.38 -5.93
CA THR A 133 -1.19 -7.64 -7.03
C THR A 133 -0.46 -8.96 -6.80
N ASP A 134 -0.25 -9.74 -7.88
CA ASP A 134 0.40 -11.05 -7.81
C ASP A 134 1.33 -11.29 -9.02
N GLY A 135 2.40 -10.52 -9.08
CA GLY A 135 3.43 -10.66 -10.12
C GLY A 135 2.84 -10.55 -11.52
N GLU A 136 2.98 -11.62 -12.33
CA GLU A 136 2.44 -11.72 -13.69
C GLU A 136 0.96 -12.13 -13.75
N ASN A 137 0.39 -12.56 -12.62
CA ASN A 137 -1.02 -12.89 -12.53
C ASN A 137 -1.90 -11.64 -12.58
N PRO A 138 -3.21 -11.77 -12.87
CA PRO A 138 -4.11 -10.63 -12.89
C PRO A 138 -4.12 -9.85 -11.56
N THR A 139 -4.16 -8.54 -11.67
CA THR A 139 -4.45 -7.67 -10.52
C THR A 139 -5.93 -7.75 -10.20
N VAL A 140 -6.27 -8.01 -8.94
CA VAL A 140 -7.65 -8.08 -8.46
C VAL A 140 -8.00 -6.78 -7.72
N VAL A 141 -9.11 -6.17 -8.10
CA VAL A 141 -9.62 -4.94 -7.47
C VAL A 141 -10.97 -5.22 -6.83
N PHE A 142 -11.09 -4.82 -5.57
CA PHE A 142 -12.36 -4.79 -4.84
C PHE A 142 -12.74 -3.35 -4.58
N SER A 143 -14.00 -2.99 -4.77
CA SER A 143 -14.50 -1.64 -4.51
C SER A 143 -15.89 -1.65 -3.94
N ASP A 144 -16.04 -0.89 -2.85
CA ASP A 144 -17.31 -0.50 -2.24
C ASP A 144 -18.28 -1.66 -1.90
N GLY A 145 -17.69 -2.86 -1.68
CA GLY A 145 -18.40 -4.06 -1.23
C GLY A 145 -19.24 -4.79 -2.30
N HIS A 146 -19.26 -4.28 -3.54
CA HIS A 146 -20.06 -4.86 -4.61
C HIS A 146 -19.30 -5.11 -5.91
N MET A 147 -18.11 -4.57 -6.07
CA MET A 147 -17.28 -4.78 -7.24
C MET A 147 -16.08 -5.66 -6.91
N ARG A 148 -15.89 -6.71 -7.69
CA ARG A 148 -14.67 -7.50 -7.79
C ARG A 148 -14.31 -7.64 -9.26
N LYS A 149 -13.14 -7.18 -9.65
CA LYS A 149 -12.71 -7.22 -11.05
C LYS A 149 -11.24 -7.62 -11.18
N GLU A 150 -10.94 -8.36 -12.21
CA GLU A 150 -9.59 -8.78 -12.56
C GLU A 150 -9.10 -7.99 -13.77
N TYR A 151 -7.89 -7.48 -13.68
CA TYR A 151 -7.21 -6.78 -14.75
C TYR A 151 -5.97 -7.59 -15.14
N ALA A 152 -5.88 -7.97 -16.40
CA ALA A 152 -4.74 -8.72 -16.91
C ALA A 152 -3.45 -7.91 -16.78
N THR A 153 -2.42 -8.52 -16.22
CA THR A 153 -1.08 -7.94 -16.17
C THR A 153 -0.45 -8.04 -17.57
N PRO A 154 0.09 -6.95 -18.13
CA PRO A 154 0.79 -6.99 -19.40
C PRO A 154 1.99 -7.93 -19.34
N LYS A 155 2.12 -8.79 -20.34
CA LYS A 155 3.29 -9.68 -20.44
C LYS A 155 4.51 -8.87 -20.85
N THR A 156 5.52 -8.88 -20.01
CA THR A 156 6.80 -8.21 -20.25
C THR A 156 7.94 -9.17 -19.95
N GLU A 157 9.06 -8.99 -20.61
CA GLU A 157 10.29 -9.69 -20.23
C GLU A 157 10.84 -9.06 -18.94
N THR A 158 10.77 -9.81 -17.84
CA THR A 158 11.16 -9.31 -16.54
C THR A 158 12.67 -9.42 -16.36
N VAL A 159 13.34 -8.28 -16.31
CA VAL A 159 14.77 -8.20 -15.98
C VAL A 159 14.96 -8.16 -14.45
N SER A 160 14.06 -7.49 -13.74
CA SER A 160 14.08 -7.37 -12.28
C SER A 160 12.69 -6.99 -11.77
N THR A 161 12.31 -7.50 -10.60
CA THR A 161 11.07 -7.11 -9.90
C THR A 161 11.25 -5.91 -8.98
N ILE A 162 12.49 -5.37 -8.86
CA ILE A 162 12.76 -4.19 -8.02
C ILE A 162 11.97 -2.99 -8.53
N GLY A 163 11.19 -2.38 -7.62
CA GLY A 163 10.38 -1.20 -7.94
C GLY A 163 9.10 -1.49 -8.73
N ALA A 164 8.75 -2.76 -9.00
CA ALA A 164 7.50 -3.08 -9.70
C ALA A 164 6.27 -2.55 -8.95
N GLY A 165 6.22 -2.69 -7.61
CA GLY A 165 5.18 -2.11 -6.76
C GLY A 165 5.15 -0.58 -6.84
N ASP A 166 6.32 0.06 -6.77
CA ASP A 166 6.43 1.53 -6.84
C ASP A 166 5.95 2.06 -8.21
N ASN A 167 6.30 1.37 -9.31
CA ASN A 167 5.80 1.68 -10.65
C ASN A 167 4.29 1.51 -10.77
N PHE A 168 3.74 0.45 -10.17
CA PHE A 168 2.29 0.24 -10.13
C PHE A 168 1.60 1.41 -9.42
N ASN A 169 2.09 1.78 -8.23
CA ASN A 169 1.55 2.89 -7.45
C ASN A 169 1.64 4.22 -8.23
N ALA A 170 2.77 4.49 -8.85
CA ALA A 170 2.94 5.68 -9.69
C ALA A 170 1.97 5.72 -10.87
N GLY A 171 1.78 4.57 -11.55
CA GLY A 171 0.82 4.43 -12.65
C GLY A 171 -0.61 4.66 -12.22
N LEU A 172 -1.02 4.11 -11.07
CA LEU A 172 -2.36 4.30 -10.51
C LEU A 172 -2.60 5.77 -10.14
N ILE A 173 -1.67 6.38 -9.41
CA ILE A 173 -1.77 7.79 -9.02
C ILE A 173 -1.84 8.69 -10.26
N TYR A 174 -0.99 8.43 -11.26
CA TYR A 174 -1.04 9.16 -12.53
C TYR A 174 -2.41 9.03 -13.21
N ALA A 175 -2.98 7.82 -13.24
CA ALA A 175 -4.30 7.60 -13.82
C ALA A 175 -5.40 8.32 -13.03
N MET A 176 -5.36 8.30 -11.70
CA MET A 176 -6.29 9.05 -10.84
C MET A 176 -6.23 10.55 -11.13
N LEU A 177 -5.05 11.13 -11.17
CA LEU A 177 -4.85 12.55 -11.47
C LEU A 177 -5.34 12.91 -12.89
N ARG A 178 -4.98 12.09 -13.88
CA ARG A 178 -5.37 12.30 -15.28
C ARG A 178 -6.87 12.22 -15.50
N ASN A 179 -7.54 11.34 -14.78
CA ASN A 179 -9.01 11.17 -14.83
C ASN A 179 -9.74 12.06 -13.82
N ASN A 180 -9.01 12.97 -13.15
CA ASN A 180 -9.55 13.93 -12.20
C ASN A 180 -10.40 13.27 -11.10
N ILE A 181 -9.91 12.12 -10.58
CA ILE A 181 -10.51 11.45 -9.43
C ILE A 181 -10.30 12.32 -8.19
N ARG A 182 -11.38 12.65 -7.51
CA ARG A 182 -11.41 13.55 -6.38
C ARG A 182 -11.89 12.85 -5.11
N ARG A 183 -11.70 13.49 -3.99
CA ARG A 183 -12.22 13.05 -2.69
C ARG A 183 -13.70 12.69 -2.74
N ALA A 184 -14.50 13.53 -3.40
CA ALA A 184 -15.92 13.30 -3.57
C ALA A 184 -16.27 12.01 -4.36
N ASP A 185 -15.42 11.60 -5.30
CA ASP A 185 -15.59 10.34 -6.04
C ASP A 185 -15.29 9.15 -5.11
N ILE A 186 -14.25 9.27 -4.29
CA ILE A 186 -13.92 8.28 -3.26
C ILE A 186 -15.09 8.10 -2.27
N GLU A 187 -15.67 9.18 -1.79
CA GLU A 187 -16.77 9.15 -0.82
C GLU A 187 -18.06 8.57 -1.42
N ARG A 188 -18.35 8.85 -2.68
CA ARG A 188 -19.50 8.32 -3.41
C ARG A 188 -19.32 6.84 -3.77
N GLY A 189 -18.09 6.35 -3.85
CA GLY A 189 -17.71 5.07 -4.42
C GLY A 189 -17.27 5.20 -5.88
N LEU A 190 -16.15 4.60 -6.23
CA LEU A 190 -15.62 4.57 -7.59
C LEU A 190 -16.46 3.64 -8.47
N THR A 191 -16.80 4.09 -9.65
CA THR A 191 -17.46 3.28 -10.66
C THR A 191 -16.46 2.32 -11.33
N GLU A 192 -16.95 1.26 -11.97
CA GLU A 192 -16.11 0.34 -12.73
C GLU A 192 -15.30 1.02 -13.84
N GLN A 193 -15.82 2.11 -14.40
CA GLN A 193 -15.14 2.88 -15.45
C GLN A 193 -14.02 3.77 -14.89
N GLN A 194 -14.07 4.10 -13.61
CA GLN A 194 -13.05 4.90 -12.93
C GLN A 194 -11.87 4.03 -12.43
N TRP A 195 -12.08 2.72 -12.37
CA TRP A 195 -11.07 1.71 -12.13
C TRP A 195 -10.43 1.22 -13.43
#